data_b5396d1bf5908ccda15ea2a3d097ccb1
#
_entry.id   b5396d1bf5908ccda15ea2a3d097ccb1
#
_cell.length_a   1.000
_cell.length_b   1.000
_cell.length_c   1.000
_cell.angle_alpha   90.00
_cell.angle_beta   90.00
_cell.angle_gamma   90.00
#
_symmetry.space_group_name_H-M   'P 1'
#
loop_
_entity.id
_entity.type
_entity.pdbx_description
1 polymer ?
#
loop_
_entity_poly.entity_id
_entity_poly.type
_entity_poly.pdbx_seq_one_letter_code
_entity_poly.pdbx_strand_id
1 'polypeptide(L)'
;MGCLIPLFRAFVALVLFVIIFVGFLSYLIVNNVAGKLLSADFYTNTLESEDTYNRIYNDVLLDGELEQTTGRLLGDIQIASHQEVVELLREIMPPEYIQSEVEGAIGRTVDYFNEDAENLGLYIDLNLPLNNVKPVMINYIDKRILELEVEDSDFSGCSLNAAQSVADTFRVMFDQLAGGVVPKSAPSLEEIKPVCRVIIFELAYGSLIDGAGLNESTSAILENSKEDLRAPFENGETIQVLKVSARLLAEPKIDTAIDGVRENLTGTGQFDLISQIVEWDGDRTESQLRADLAGGRDWISKASNFGDMTSLVMVIGGTAIMGLIFFPTLSGMLRWPGTTLIITGGFFFAVGKIAQSKVPEALSDAWETSADRVSDVPPAVTDLGTDILVSFGSQLTDGFVAPSITMLTFGVMLLSTSFSSIILKRFIPVLK
;
A
#
# COMPACT_ATOMS: atom_id res chain seq x y z
N MET A 1 49.77 50.58 -3.33
CA MET A 1 49.42 49.21 -3.74
C MET A 1 49.09 48.24 -2.56
N GLY A 2 49.41 48.56 -1.28
CA GLY A 2 49.22 47.63 -0.14
C GLY A 2 47.80 47.31 0.27
N CYS A 3 46.79 48.13 -0.07
CA CYS A 3 45.40 47.93 0.36
C CYS A 3 44.55 47.12 -0.63
N LEU A 4 44.96 47.01 -1.88
CA LEU A 4 44.26 46.29 -2.95
C LEU A 4 44.33 44.75 -2.79
N ILE A 5 45.46 44.22 -2.33
CA ILE A 5 45.68 42.76 -2.18
C ILE A 5 44.77 42.16 -1.09
N PRO A 6 44.67 42.74 0.13
CA PRO A 6 43.74 42.18 1.14
C PRO A 6 42.28 42.31 0.71
N LEU A 7 41.88 43.38 0.01
CA LEU A 7 40.52 43.54 -0.50
C LEU A 7 40.18 42.50 -1.57
N PHE A 8 41.10 42.23 -2.49
CA PHE A 8 40.96 41.18 -3.50
C PHE A 8 40.84 39.78 -2.86
N ARG A 9 41.70 39.47 -1.87
CA ARG A 9 41.60 38.19 -1.11
C ARG A 9 40.28 38.05 -0.40
N ALA A 10 39.77 39.12 0.23
CA ALA A 10 38.46 39.07 0.91
C ALA A 10 37.33 38.87 -0.09
N PHE A 11 37.37 39.47 -1.26
CA PHE A 11 36.36 39.28 -2.31
C PHE A 11 36.39 37.84 -2.84
N VAL A 12 37.58 37.29 -3.14
CA VAL A 12 37.69 35.90 -3.61
C VAL A 12 37.23 34.90 -2.52
N ALA A 13 37.57 35.19 -1.26
CA ALA A 13 37.08 34.35 -0.13
C ALA A 13 35.54 34.36 -0.03
N LEU A 14 34.90 35.51 -0.26
CA LEU A 14 33.45 35.62 -0.28
C LEU A 14 32.83 34.81 -1.43
N VAL A 15 33.40 34.89 -2.63
CA VAL A 15 32.96 34.11 -3.80
C VAL A 15 33.10 32.62 -3.52
N LEU A 16 34.23 32.18 -2.96
CA LEU A 16 34.45 30.78 -2.59
C LEU A 16 33.52 30.33 -1.46
N PHE A 17 33.20 31.18 -0.49
CA PHE A 17 32.19 30.90 0.52
C PHE A 17 30.84 30.60 -0.13
N VAL A 18 30.39 31.42 -1.07
CA VAL A 18 29.12 31.20 -1.79
C VAL A 18 29.17 29.89 -2.58
N ILE A 19 30.28 29.57 -3.24
CA ILE A 19 30.47 28.32 -4.00
C ILE A 19 30.36 27.10 -3.04
N ILE A 20 31.05 27.14 -1.89
CA ILE A 20 31.01 26.08 -0.88
C ILE A 20 29.60 25.96 -0.30
N PHE A 21 28.95 27.08 -0.01
CA PHE A 21 27.59 27.10 0.54
C PHE A 21 26.58 26.51 -0.44
N VAL A 22 26.57 26.92 -1.69
CA VAL A 22 25.70 26.40 -2.76
C VAL A 22 26.06 24.96 -3.09
N GLY A 23 27.33 24.60 -3.15
CA GLY A 23 27.77 23.23 -3.36
C GLY A 23 27.29 22.30 -2.24
N PHE A 24 27.38 22.74 -0.99
CA PHE A 24 26.86 21.91 0.13
C PHE A 24 25.34 21.83 0.16
N LEU A 25 24.62 22.90 -0.17
CA LEU A 25 23.17 22.86 -0.35
C LEU A 25 22.78 21.86 -1.44
N SER A 26 23.45 21.91 -2.60
CA SER A 26 23.23 20.96 -3.70
C SER A 26 23.51 19.52 -3.26
N TYR A 27 24.61 19.29 -2.54
CA TYR A 27 24.93 17.98 -1.97
C TYR A 27 23.82 17.47 -1.04
N LEU A 28 23.33 18.33 -0.13
CA LEU A 28 22.23 17.93 0.78
C LEU A 28 20.95 17.59 0.03
N ILE A 29 20.59 18.36 -0.99
CA ILE A 29 19.40 18.10 -1.79
C ILE A 29 19.55 16.79 -2.58
N VAL A 30 20.65 16.64 -3.32
CA VAL A 30 20.84 15.46 -4.18
C VAL A 30 20.96 14.19 -3.35
N ASN A 31 21.83 14.20 -2.33
CA ASN A 31 22.11 13.03 -1.52
C ASN A 31 20.90 12.60 -0.64
N ASN A 32 20.15 13.55 -0.12
CA ASN A 32 19.02 13.22 0.76
C ASN A 32 17.69 13.12 0.04
N VAL A 33 17.39 14.05 -0.87
CA VAL A 33 16.10 14.05 -1.55
C VAL A 33 16.14 13.05 -2.71
N ALA A 34 17.05 13.24 -3.67
CA ALA A 34 17.12 12.34 -4.81
C ALA A 34 17.53 10.92 -4.39
N GLY A 35 18.58 10.77 -3.55
CA GLY A 35 19.07 9.47 -3.12
C GLY A 35 18.07 8.65 -2.31
N LYS A 36 17.20 9.29 -1.51
CA LYS A 36 16.14 8.58 -0.77
C LYS A 36 14.92 8.34 -1.63
N LEU A 37 14.43 9.36 -2.37
CA LEU A 37 13.25 9.20 -3.22
C LEU A 37 13.47 8.22 -4.38
N LEU A 38 14.72 7.95 -4.75
CA LEU A 38 15.11 6.96 -5.74
C LEU A 38 15.55 5.62 -5.12
N SER A 39 15.25 5.39 -3.85
CA SER A 39 15.50 4.12 -3.16
C SER A 39 14.17 3.43 -2.84
N ALA A 40 13.99 2.21 -3.31
CA ALA A 40 12.82 1.40 -2.95
C ALA A 40 12.76 1.17 -1.43
N ASP A 41 13.92 0.92 -0.79
CA ASP A 41 14.02 0.68 0.66
C ASP A 41 13.48 1.85 1.49
N PHE A 42 13.57 3.08 0.98
CA PHE A 42 13.01 4.24 1.66
C PHE A 42 11.50 4.14 1.84
N TYR A 43 10.80 3.69 0.81
CA TYR A 43 9.34 3.52 0.84
C TYR A 43 8.94 2.26 1.60
N THR A 44 9.57 1.12 1.29
CA THR A 44 9.21 -0.16 1.86
C THR A 44 9.45 -0.21 3.36
N ASN A 45 10.62 0.26 3.83
CA ASN A 45 10.92 0.36 5.27
C ASN A 45 9.95 1.29 6.01
N THR A 46 9.48 2.36 5.37
CA THR A 46 8.50 3.26 5.98
C THR A 46 7.14 2.56 6.12
N LEU A 47 6.66 1.92 5.05
CA LEU A 47 5.40 1.19 5.08
C LEU A 47 5.43 0.04 6.10
N GLU A 48 6.56 -0.66 6.21
CA GLU A 48 6.76 -1.72 7.19
C GLU A 48 6.79 -1.16 8.63
N SER A 49 7.53 -0.05 8.87
CA SER A 49 7.63 0.55 10.21
C SER A 49 6.31 1.08 10.76
N GLU A 50 5.39 1.49 9.88
CA GLU A 50 4.04 1.94 10.23
C GLU A 50 3.01 0.79 10.28
N ASP A 51 3.45 -0.47 10.12
CA ASP A 51 2.59 -1.66 10.08
C ASP A 51 1.42 -1.53 9.07
N THR A 52 1.69 -0.84 7.96
CA THR A 52 0.68 -0.37 6.99
C THR A 52 -0.22 -1.50 6.51
N TYR A 53 0.35 -2.64 6.16
CA TYR A 53 -0.38 -3.76 5.57
C TYR A 53 -1.36 -4.43 6.54
N ASN A 54 -1.03 -4.54 7.83
CA ASN A 54 -1.97 -5.03 8.84
C ASN A 54 -3.00 -3.97 9.21
N ARG A 55 -2.62 -2.70 9.28
CA ARG A 55 -3.53 -1.59 9.58
C ARG A 55 -4.61 -1.41 8.52
N ILE A 56 -4.34 -1.75 7.25
CA ILE A 56 -5.37 -1.78 6.21
C ILE A 56 -6.54 -2.68 6.64
N TYR A 57 -6.27 -3.87 7.20
CA TYR A 57 -7.31 -4.79 7.63
C TYR A 57 -7.89 -4.46 9.00
N ASN A 58 -7.05 -4.00 9.93
CA ASN A 58 -7.46 -3.84 11.33
C ASN A 58 -8.12 -2.48 11.60
N ASP A 59 -7.70 -1.45 10.88
CA ASP A 59 -8.14 -0.07 11.10
C ASP A 59 -8.97 0.44 9.92
N VAL A 60 -8.43 0.35 8.69
CA VAL A 60 -9.06 0.96 7.51
C VAL A 60 -10.31 0.20 7.07
N LEU A 61 -10.18 -1.10 6.80
CA LEU A 61 -11.32 -1.89 6.31
C LEU A 61 -12.40 -2.13 7.37
N LEU A 62 -12.08 -2.00 8.66
CA LEU A 62 -13.05 -2.08 9.76
C LEU A 62 -13.64 -0.71 10.14
N ASP A 63 -13.27 0.36 9.45
CA ASP A 63 -13.84 1.69 9.70
C ASP A 63 -15.35 1.71 9.43
N GLY A 64 -16.10 2.37 10.32
CA GLY A 64 -17.58 2.39 10.29
C GLY A 64 -18.17 3.06 9.05
N GLU A 65 -17.45 3.96 8.39
CA GLU A 65 -17.89 4.58 7.13
C GLU A 65 -17.76 3.60 5.97
N LEU A 66 -16.69 2.78 5.96
CA LEU A 66 -16.53 1.69 4.99
C LEU A 66 -17.54 0.57 5.23
N GLU A 67 -17.91 0.29 6.48
CA GLU A 67 -19.00 -0.64 6.81
C GLU A 67 -20.30 -0.25 6.11
N GLN A 68 -20.68 1.03 6.17
CA GLN A 68 -21.90 1.51 5.51
C GLN A 68 -21.84 1.40 3.98
N THR A 69 -20.66 1.65 3.41
CA THR A 69 -20.45 1.57 1.96
C THR A 69 -20.44 0.11 1.50
N THR A 70 -19.74 -0.77 2.22
CA THR A 70 -19.71 -2.21 1.98
C THR A 70 -21.12 -2.81 2.12
N GLY A 71 -21.88 -2.44 3.15
CA GLY A 71 -23.27 -2.85 3.32
C GLY A 71 -24.18 -2.44 2.14
N ARG A 72 -23.92 -1.28 1.53
CA ARG A 72 -24.64 -0.84 0.32
C ARG A 72 -24.26 -1.64 -0.93
N LEU A 73 -22.99 -2.00 -1.07
CA LEU A 73 -22.48 -2.78 -2.21
C LEU A 73 -22.88 -4.26 -2.13
N LEU A 74 -22.95 -4.81 -0.91
CA LEU A 74 -23.34 -6.19 -0.66
C LEU A 74 -24.85 -6.41 -0.61
N GLY A 75 -25.64 -5.36 -0.69
CA GLY A 75 -27.10 -5.17 -0.57
C GLY A 75 -28.02 -6.38 -0.58
N ASP A 76 -27.80 -7.36 -1.45
CA ASP A 76 -28.60 -8.58 -1.57
C ASP A 76 -27.88 -9.84 -1.04
N ILE A 77 -26.58 -9.74 -0.73
CA ILE A 77 -25.81 -10.87 -0.16
C ILE A 77 -25.74 -10.65 1.34
N GLN A 78 -26.58 -11.36 2.11
CA GLN A 78 -26.52 -11.34 3.56
C GLN A 78 -25.29 -12.15 4.07
N ILE A 79 -24.10 -11.61 3.85
CA ILE A 79 -22.91 -12.02 4.58
C ILE A 79 -23.04 -11.47 6.01
N ALA A 80 -22.77 -12.28 7.01
CA ALA A 80 -23.25 -12.13 8.37
C ALA A 80 -22.82 -10.84 9.08
N SER A 81 -21.59 -10.36 8.89
CA SER A 81 -21.11 -9.11 9.46
C SER A 81 -19.99 -8.48 8.62
N HIS A 82 -19.81 -7.18 8.76
CA HIS A 82 -18.70 -6.48 8.11
C HIS A 82 -17.34 -7.06 8.51
N GLN A 83 -17.18 -7.44 9.76
CA GLN A 83 -15.95 -8.09 10.24
C GLN A 83 -15.67 -9.41 9.50
N GLU A 84 -16.67 -10.23 9.26
CA GLU A 84 -16.51 -11.48 8.49
C GLU A 84 -16.10 -11.20 7.04
N VAL A 85 -16.62 -10.13 6.44
CA VAL A 85 -16.18 -9.71 5.09
C VAL A 85 -14.69 -9.34 5.09
N VAL A 86 -14.23 -8.61 6.09
CA VAL A 86 -12.82 -8.23 6.22
C VAL A 86 -11.94 -9.46 6.46
N GLU A 87 -12.40 -10.43 7.26
CA GLU A 87 -11.70 -11.71 7.47
C GLU A 87 -11.61 -12.54 6.18
N LEU A 88 -12.69 -12.59 5.38
CA LEU A 88 -12.67 -13.24 4.07
C LEU A 88 -11.73 -12.53 3.10
N LEU A 89 -11.74 -11.20 3.06
CA LEU A 89 -10.79 -10.43 2.26
C LEU A 89 -9.34 -10.70 2.65
N ARG A 90 -9.07 -10.81 3.96
CA ARG A 90 -7.74 -11.18 4.48
C ARG A 90 -7.31 -12.58 4.05
N GLU A 91 -8.25 -13.55 3.97
CA GLU A 91 -7.96 -14.90 3.51
C GLU A 91 -7.76 -14.96 1.98
N ILE A 92 -8.54 -14.18 1.22
CA ILE A 92 -8.41 -14.08 -0.24
C ILE A 92 -7.11 -13.37 -0.62
N MET A 93 -6.77 -12.30 0.07
CA MET A 93 -5.63 -11.41 -0.20
C MET A 93 -4.88 -11.10 1.11
N PRO A 94 -4.00 -12.01 1.57
CA PRO A 94 -3.27 -11.81 2.84
C PRO A 94 -2.43 -10.53 2.86
N PRO A 95 -2.16 -9.93 4.04
CA PRO A 95 -1.32 -8.74 4.17
C PRO A 95 0.05 -8.88 3.52
N GLU A 96 0.66 -10.05 3.61
CA GLU A 96 1.96 -10.37 3.00
C GLU A 96 1.92 -10.34 1.47
N TYR A 97 0.77 -10.70 0.89
CA TYR A 97 0.57 -10.58 -0.54
C TYR A 97 0.46 -9.11 -0.98
N ILE A 98 -0.34 -8.30 -0.27
CA ILE A 98 -0.44 -6.86 -0.53
C ILE A 98 0.95 -6.22 -0.39
N GLN A 99 1.69 -6.56 0.67
CA GLN A 99 3.05 -6.10 0.87
C GLN A 99 3.92 -6.41 -0.34
N SER A 100 3.97 -7.66 -0.77
CA SER A 100 4.79 -8.09 -1.92
C SER A 100 4.44 -7.34 -3.20
N GLU A 101 3.16 -7.14 -3.48
CA GLU A 101 2.70 -6.45 -4.68
C GLU A 101 2.97 -4.94 -4.66
N VAL A 102 2.71 -4.29 -3.52
CA VAL A 102 2.98 -2.86 -3.33
C VAL A 102 4.49 -2.58 -3.37
N GLU A 103 5.29 -3.36 -2.64
CA GLU A 103 6.75 -3.22 -2.66
C GLU A 103 7.33 -3.53 -4.03
N GLY A 104 6.79 -4.53 -4.73
CA GLY A 104 7.13 -4.81 -6.11
C GLY A 104 6.80 -3.67 -7.07
N ALA A 105 5.64 -3.04 -6.93
CA ALA A 105 5.26 -1.87 -7.72
C ALA A 105 6.16 -0.65 -7.42
N ILE A 106 6.50 -0.43 -6.15
CA ILE A 106 7.46 0.59 -5.73
C ILE A 106 8.83 0.32 -6.36
N GLY A 107 9.34 -0.92 -6.26
CA GLY A 107 10.61 -1.31 -6.85
C GLY A 107 10.66 -1.01 -8.35
N ARG A 108 9.67 -1.49 -9.11
CA ARG A 108 9.57 -1.24 -10.56
C ARG A 108 9.48 0.25 -10.91
N THR A 109 8.81 1.04 -10.07
CA THR A 109 8.71 2.48 -10.24
C THR A 109 10.04 3.17 -9.99
N VAL A 110 10.76 2.78 -8.94
CA VAL A 110 12.09 3.30 -8.62
C VAL A 110 13.09 2.92 -9.71
N ASP A 111 13.09 1.67 -10.18
CA ASP A 111 13.94 1.21 -11.29
C ASP A 111 13.70 2.02 -12.57
N TYR A 112 12.43 2.37 -12.85
CA TYR A 112 12.10 3.25 -13.97
C TYR A 112 12.72 4.64 -13.81
N PHE A 113 12.62 5.26 -12.63
CA PHE A 113 13.20 6.59 -12.39
C PHE A 113 14.72 6.58 -12.31
N ASN A 114 15.34 5.47 -11.92
CA ASN A 114 16.79 5.25 -11.93
C ASN A 114 17.37 4.93 -13.32
N GLU A 115 16.53 4.83 -14.36
CA GLU A 115 16.91 4.39 -15.72
C GLU A 115 17.33 2.91 -15.82
N ASP A 116 17.07 2.09 -14.79
CA ASP A 116 17.34 0.66 -14.79
C ASP A 116 16.25 -0.12 -15.55
N ALA A 117 15.06 0.47 -15.72
CA ALA A 117 13.96 -0.06 -16.51
C ALA A 117 13.47 0.95 -17.57
N GLU A 118 13.12 0.45 -18.76
CA GLU A 118 12.60 1.28 -19.85
C GLU A 118 11.13 1.64 -19.66
N ASN A 119 10.36 0.74 -19.06
CA ASN A 119 8.91 0.87 -18.91
C ASN A 119 8.52 1.03 -17.44
N LEU A 120 7.57 1.92 -17.20
CA LEU A 120 6.96 2.06 -15.88
C LEU A 120 6.03 0.88 -15.61
N GLY A 121 6.44 0.00 -14.71
CA GLY A 121 5.71 -1.22 -14.34
C GLY A 121 4.75 -1.00 -13.16
N LEU A 122 3.85 -0.01 -13.27
CA LEU A 122 2.91 0.34 -12.19
C LEU A 122 1.63 -0.52 -12.29
N TYR A 123 1.72 -1.77 -11.90
CA TYR A 123 0.60 -2.71 -11.87
C TYR A 123 0.64 -3.58 -10.61
N ILE A 124 -0.52 -4.16 -10.28
CA ILE A 124 -0.70 -5.15 -9.23
C ILE A 124 -1.19 -6.45 -9.88
N ASP A 125 -0.58 -7.58 -9.57
CA ASP A 125 -1.02 -8.89 -10.04
C ASP A 125 -2.20 -9.37 -9.17
N LEU A 126 -3.36 -9.61 -9.76
CA LEU A 126 -4.55 -10.10 -9.06
C LEU A 126 -4.83 -11.59 -9.30
N ASN A 127 -3.94 -12.31 -9.96
CA ASN A 127 -4.16 -13.73 -10.24
C ASN A 127 -4.30 -14.57 -8.96
N LEU A 128 -3.43 -14.36 -7.97
CA LEU A 128 -3.50 -15.12 -6.72
C LEU A 128 -4.78 -14.82 -5.94
N PRO A 129 -5.17 -13.58 -5.66
CA PRO A 129 -6.45 -13.28 -5.03
C PRO A 129 -7.64 -13.88 -5.77
N LEU A 130 -7.72 -13.71 -7.09
CA LEU A 130 -8.83 -14.25 -7.88
C LEU A 130 -8.92 -15.78 -7.84
N ASN A 131 -7.79 -16.47 -7.76
CA ASN A 131 -7.77 -17.92 -7.61
C ASN A 131 -8.19 -18.36 -6.19
N ASN A 132 -7.99 -17.51 -5.19
CA ASN A 132 -8.37 -17.78 -3.80
C ASN A 132 -9.85 -17.49 -3.52
N VAL A 133 -10.53 -16.63 -4.29
CA VAL A 133 -11.94 -16.25 -4.04
C VAL A 133 -12.81 -17.48 -3.93
N LYS A 134 -12.79 -18.38 -4.93
CA LYS A 134 -13.69 -19.53 -4.98
C LYS A 134 -13.50 -20.48 -3.80
N PRO A 135 -12.29 -20.99 -3.50
CA PRO A 135 -12.11 -21.89 -2.36
C PRO A 135 -12.44 -21.24 -1.02
N VAL A 136 -12.11 -19.96 -0.80
CA VAL A 136 -12.41 -19.23 0.42
C VAL A 136 -13.93 -19.08 0.60
N MET A 137 -14.64 -18.64 -0.44
CA MET A 137 -16.09 -18.46 -0.39
C MET A 137 -16.82 -19.80 -0.16
N ILE A 138 -16.42 -20.86 -0.83
CA ILE A 138 -17.01 -22.19 -0.64
C ILE A 138 -16.75 -22.69 0.80
N ASN A 139 -15.54 -22.51 1.31
CA ASN A 139 -15.20 -22.88 2.68
C ASN A 139 -16.02 -22.10 3.71
N TYR A 140 -16.21 -20.81 3.48
CA TYR A 140 -17.07 -19.96 4.31
C TYR A 140 -18.52 -20.48 4.34
N ILE A 141 -19.11 -20.74 3.16
CA ILE A 141 -20.47 -21.28 3.04
C ILE A 141 -20.58 -22.62 3.76
N ASP A 142 -19.63 -23.55 3.56
CA ASP A 142 -19.59 -24.84 4.20
C ASP A 142 -19.54 -24.72 5.74
N LYS A 143 -18.73 -23.77 6.26
CA LYS A 143 -18.63 -23.49 7.69
C LYS A 143 -19.96 -22.97 8.25
N ARG A 144 -20.60 -22.03 7.56
CA ARG A 144 -21.90 -21.49 7.98
C ARG A 144 -23.00 -22.56 7.98
N ILE A 145 -23.00 -23.46 7.00
CA ILE A 145 -23.94 -24.59 6.96
C ILE A 145 -23.69 -25.56 8.11
N LEU A 146 -22.44 -25.76 8.55
CA LEU A 146 -22.15 -26.61 9.72
C LEU A 146 -22.62 -26.03 11.05
N GLU A 147 -22.77 -24.69 11.12
CA GLU A 147 -23.27 -23.98 12.30
C GLU A 147 -24.80 -23.93 12.38
N LEU A 148 -25.52 -24.47 11.37
CA LEU A 148 -26.97 -24.48 11.32
C LEU A 148 -27.55 -25.34 12.45
N GLU A 149 -28.63 -24.87 13.04
CA GLU A 149 -29.44 -25.66 13.95
C GLU A 149 -30.31 -26.63 13.14
N VAL A 150 -30.13 -27.94 13.40
CA VAL A 150 -30.98 -28.96 12.82
C VAL A 150 -32.15 -29.21 13.80
N GLU A 151 -33.33 -28.80 13.39
CA GLU A 151 -34.55 -28.93 14.20
C GLU A 151 -35.22 -30.29 14.00
N ASP A 152 -35.67 -30.91 15.09
CA ASP A 152 -36.45 -32.15 15.02
C ASP A 152 -37.72 -31.92 14.20
N SER A 153 -37.89 -32.69 13.15
CA SER A 153 -39.07 -32.58 12.31
C SER A 153 -40.20 -33.39 12.92
N ASP A 154 -41.32 -32.75 13.29
CA ASP A 154 -42.52 -33.40 13.84
C ASP A 154 -43.25 -34.21 12.75
N PHE A 155 -42.51 -35.14 12.11
CA PHE A 155 -42.94 -35.92 10.96
C PHE A 155 -43.47 -37.28 11.41
N SER A 156 -44.68 -37.28 11.99
CA SER A 156 -45.29 -38.49 12.56
C SER A 156 -45.85 -39.46 11.53
N GLY A 157 -45.85 -39.17 10.23
CA GLY A 157 -46.39 -40.06 9.22
C GLY A 157 -46.12 -39.64 7.78
N CYS A 158 -46.02 -40.62 6.86
CA CYS A 158 -45.78 -40.41 5.44
C CYS A 158 -47.06 -39.99 4.70
N SER A 159 -47.77 -38.97 5.18
CA SER A 159 -48.90 -38.42 4.45
C SER A 159 -48.42 -37.44 3.35
N LEU A 160 -49.15 -37.37 2.26
CA LEU A 160 -48.79 -36.46 1.14
C LEU A 160 -48.70 -35.01 1.60
N ASN A 161 -49.59 -34.55 2.49
CA ASN A 161 -49.60 -33.20 3.01
C ASN A 161 -48.37 -32.92 3.90
N ALA A 162 -47.94 -33.87 4.71
CA ALA A 162 -46.73 -33.73 5.52
C ALA A 162 -45.47 -33.73 4.63
N ALA A 163 -45.42 -34.60 3.62
CA ALA A 163 -44.34 -34.60 2.63
C ALA A 163 -44.25 -33.28 1.88
N GLN A 164 -45.39 -32.70 1.49
CA GLN A 164 -45.46 -31.40 0.84
C GLN A 164 -44.93 -30.30 1.75
N SER A 165 -45.27 -30.26 3.03
CA SER A 165 -44.82 -29.25 3.99
C SER A 165 -43.29 -29.24 4.13
N VAL A 166 -42.66 -30.43 4.25
CA VAL A 166 -41.20 -30.57 4.34
C VAL A 166 -40.55 -30.14 3.00
N ALA A 167 -41.12 -30.56 1.86
CA ALA A 167 -40.64 -30.18 0.55
C ALA A 167 -40.67 -28.65 0.35
N ASP A 168 -41.74 -27.99 0.78
CA ASP A 168 -41.86 -26.53 0.74
C ASP A 168 -40.81 -25.84 1.62
N THR A 169 -40.48 -26.42 2.78
CA THR A 169 -39.38 -25.90 3.64
C THR A 169 -38.04 -26.00 2.93
N PHE A 170 -37.71 -27.15 2.35
CA PHE A 170 -36.48 -27.31 1.58
C PHE A 170 -36.44 -26.39 0.36
N ARG A 171 -37.57 -26.20 -0.32
CA ARG A 171 -37.66 -25.23 -1.44
C ARG A 171 -37.29 -23.82 -0.98
N VAL A 172 -37.87 -23.34 0.12
CA VAL A 172 -37.54 -22.02 0.69
C VAL A 172 -36.06 -21.92 1.02
N MET A 173 -35.47 -22.98 1.59
CA MET A 173 -34.02 -23.00 1.88
C MET A 173 -33.17 -22.95 0.63
N PHE A 174 -33.55 -23.69 -0.41
CA PHE A 174 -32.83 -23.62 -1.71
C PHE A 174 -32.97 -22.23 -2.37
N ASP A 175 -34.15 -21.61 -2.29
CA ASP A 175 -34.37 -20.25 -2.76
C ASP A 175 -33.50 -19.25 -1.99
N GLN A 176 -33.34 -19.41 -0.67
CA GLN A 176 -32.44 -18.62 0.15
C GLN A 176 -30.99 -18.83 -0.26
N LEU A 177 -30.53 -20.06 -0.42
CA LEU A 177 -29.18 -20.37 -0.89
C LEU A 177 -28.92 -19.84 -2.30
N ALA A 178 -29.90 -19.93 -3.19
CA ALA A 178 -29.83 -19.32 -4.51
C ALA A 178 -29.74 -17.80 -4.45
N GLY A 179 -30.35 -17.17 -3.44
CA GLY A 179 -30.20 -15.75 -3.11
C GLY A 179 -28.91 -15.39 -2.39
N GLY A 180 -28.03 -16.36 -2.07
CA GLY A 180 -26.79 -16.11 -1.30
C GLY A 180 -27.01 -16.04 0.21
N VAL A 181 -28.18 -16.44 0.69
CA VAL A 181 -28.54 -16.42 2.11
C VAL A 181 -28.45 -17.84 2.68
N VAL A 182 -27.63 -18.04 3.72
CA VAL A 182 -27.57 -19.31 4.44
C VAL A 182 -28.78 -19.37 5.42
N PRO A 183 -29.63 -20.40 5.37
CA PRO A 183 -30.75 -20.53 6.32
C PRO A 183 -30.25 -20.59 7.76
N LYS A 184 -31.12 -20.24 8.72
CA LYS A 184 -30.77 -20.27 10.17
C LYS A 184 -30.92 -21.64 10.79
N SER A 185 -31.91 -22.40 10.33
CA SER A 185 -32.18 -23.76 10.78
C SER A 185 -32.63 -24.63 9.62
N ALA A 186 -32.57 -25.95 9.79
CA ALA A 186 -32.98 -26.92 8.81
C ALA A 186 -33.72 -28.09 9.48
N PRO A 187 -34.75 -28.66 8.84
CA PRO A 187 -35.43 -29.80 9.39
C PRO A 187 -34.56 -31.06 9.33
N SER A 188 -34.59 -31.87 10.39
CA SER A 188 -33.91 -33.17 10.43
C SER A 188 -34.54 -34.14 9.44
N LEU A 189 -33.73 -34.60 8.48
CA LEU A 189 -34.13 -35.69 7.59
C LEU A 189 -33.94 -37.05 8.21
N GLU A 190 -33.10 -37.18 9.26
CA GLU A 190 -32.79 -38.47 9.89
C GLU A 190 -34.03 -39.15 10.50
N GLU A 191 -34.91 -38.34 11.07
CA GLU A 191 -36.16 -38.86 11.70
C GLU A 191 -37.24 -39.25 10.67
N ILE A 192 -37.11 -38.84 9.42
CA ILE A 192 -38.03 -39.16 8.35
C ILE A 192 -37.75 -40.56 7.80
N LYS A 193 -38.79 -41.41 7.70
CA LYS A 193 -38.64 -42.74 7.12
C LYS A 193 -38.06 -42.70 5.71
N PRO A 194 -37.11 -43.60 5.35
CA PRO A 194 -36.44 -43.58 4.04
C PRO A 194 -37.40 -43.54 2.83
N VAL A 195 -38.48 -44.27 2.87
CA VAL A 195 -39.52 -44.28 1.80
C VAL A 195 -40.13 -42.87 1.63
N CYS A 196 -40.32 -42.12 2.72
CA CYS A 196 -40.87 -40.77 2.67
C CYS A 196 -39.88 -39.77 2.15
N ARG A 197 -38.57 -39.93 2.43
CA ARG A 197 -37.51 -39.05 1.93
C ARG A 197 -37.49 -39.03 0.40
N VAL A 198 -37.66 -40.17 -0.26
CA VAL A 198 -37.75 -40.24 -1.73
C VAL A 198 -38.91 -39.39 -2.26
N ILE A 199 -40.08 -39.46 -1.67
CA ILE A 199 -41.25 -38.68 -2.09
C ILE A 199 -41.02 -37.19 -1.84
N ILE A 200 -40.49 -36.82 -0.67
CA ILE A 200 -40.20 -35.45 -0.31
C ILE A 200 -39.15 -34.85 -1.26
N PHE A 201 -38.11 -35.64 -1.57
CA PHE A 201 -37.08 -35.20 -2.51
C PHE A 201 -37.65 -34.85 -3.89
N GLU A 202 -38.44 -35.75 -4.48
CA GLU A 202 -39.02 -35.50 -5.80
C GLU A 202 -39.96 -34.29 -5.80
N LEU A 203 -40.71 -34.05 -4.73
CA LEU A 203 -41.58 -32.88 -4.58
C LEU A 203 -40.75 -31.59 -4.43
N ALA A 204 -39.74 -31.59 -3.56
CA ALA A 204 -38.87 -30.44 -3.31
C ALA A 204 -38.07 -30.09 -4.55
N TYR A 205 -37.48 -31.09 -5.18
CA TYR A 205 -36.67 -30.92 -6.36
C TYR A 205 -37.48 -30.42 -7.57
N GLY A 206 -38.66 -31.00 -7.81
CA GLY A 206 -39.60 -30.53 -8.85
C GLY A 206 -40.00 -29.08 -8.63
N SER A 207 -40.35 -28.71 -7.39
CA SER A 207 -40.69 -27.33 -7.04
C SER A 207 -39.51 -26.37 -7.19
N LEU A 208 -38.27 -26.84 -6.97
CA LEU A 208 -37.05 -26.03 -7.15
C LEU A 208 -36.83 -25.68 -8.64
N ILE A 209 -36.94 -26.69 -9.50
CA ILE A 209 -36.75 -26.48 -10.95
C ILE A 209 -37.86 -25.59 -11.54
N ASP A 210 -39.11 -25.83 -11.14
CA ASP A 210 -40.27 -25.13 -11.71
C ASP A 210 -40.51 -23.74 -11.12
N GLY A 211 -40.05 -23.49 -9.87
CA GLY A 211 -40.48 -22.34 -9.08
C GLY A 211 -39.43 -21.27 -8.76
N ALA A 212 -38.14 -21.58 -8.85
CA ALA A 212 -37.09 -20.73 -8.29
C ALA A 212 -36.66 -19.55 -9.18
N GLY A 213 -37.28 -19.35 -10.34
CA GLY A 213 -36.85 -18.28 -11.27
C GLY A 213 -35.38 -18.35 -11.68
N LEU A 214 -34.82 -19.56 -11.64
CA LEU A 214 -33.44 -19.84 -11.98
C LEU A 214 -33.18 -19.52 -13.44
N ASN A 215 -31.99 -19.02 -13.74
CA ASN A 215 -31.57 -18.88 -15.12
C ASN A 215 -31.35 -20.27 -15.76
N GLU A 216 -31.38 -20.34 -17.07
CA GLU A 216 -31.27 -21.59 -17.84
C GLU A 216 -29.98 -22.39 -17.50
N SER A 217 -28.88 -21.70 -17.25
CA SER A 217 -27.61 -22.35 -16.88
C SER A 217 -27.65 -23.00 -15.51
N THR A 218 -28.25 -22.34 -14.50
CA THR A 218 -28.37 -22.88 -13.13
C THR A 218 -29.35 -24.05 -13.11
N SER A 219 -30.46 -23.98 -13.87
CA SER A 219 -31.38 -25.08 -14.02
C SER A 219 -30.71 -26.31 -14.63
N ALA A 220 -29.93 -26.15 -15.68
CA ALA A 220 -29.19 -27.23 -16.31
C ALA A 220 -28.15 -27.88 -15.38
N ILE A 221 -27.47 -27.08 -14.53
CA ILE A 221 -26.52 -27.58 -13.52
C ILE A 221 -27.28 -28.44 -12.50
N LEU A 222 -28.41 -27.94 -11.99
CA LEU A 222 -29.22 -28.67 -11.02
C LEU A 222 -29.77 -29.99 -11.60
N GLU A 223 -30.28 -29.98 -12.84
CA GLU A 223 -30.75 -31.19 -13.52
C GLU A 223 -29.66 -32.24 -13.66
N ASN A 224 -28.43 -31.83 -14.04
CA ASN A 224 -27.29 -32.73 -14.17
C ASN A 224 -26.79 -33.27 -12.82
N SER A 225 -27.03 -32.55 -11.73
CA SER A 225 -26.58 -32.89 -10.37
C SER A 225 -27.69 -33.49 -9.50
N LYS A 226 -28.80 -33.89 -10.10
CA LYS A 226 -29.95 -34.46 -9.37
C LYS A 226 -29.54 -35.60 -8.44
N GLU A 227 -28.73 -36.53 -8.90
CA GLU A 227 -28.28 -37.67 -8.13
C GLU A 227 -27.33 -37.29 -6.99
N ASP A 228 -26.53 -36.25 -7.15
CA ASP A 228 -25.66 -35.71 -6.10
C ASP A 228 -26.44 -35.13 -4.93
N LEU A 229 -27.63 -34.56 -5.20
CA LEU A 229 -28.56 -34.07 -4.18
C LEU A 229 -29.42 -35.20 -3.60
N ARG A 230 -29.82 -36.16 -4.43
CA ARG A 230 -30.71 -37.25 -4.05
C ARG A 230 -30.08 -38.19 -3.02
N ALA A 231 -28.84 -38.61 -3.26
CA ALA A 231 -28.17 -39.56 -2.40
C ALA A 231 -28.09 -39.13 -0.93
N PRO A 232 -27.57 -37.93 -0.57
CA PRO A 232 -27.54 -37.47 0.81
C PRO A 232 -28.95 -37.19 1.38
N PHE A 233 -29.91 -36.78 0.55
CA PHE A 233 -31.30 -36.59 0.98
C PHE A 233 -31.95 -37.89 1.39
N GLU A 234 -31.86 -38.95 0.60
CA GLU A 234 -32.39 -40.27 0.90
C GLU A 234 -31.69 -40.91 2.10
N ASN A 235 -30.38 -40.64 2.30
CA ASN A 235 -29.61 -41.06 3.47
C ASN A 235 -30.02 -40.31 4.75
N GLY A 236 -30.70 -39.19 4.67
CA GLY A 236 -31.08 -38.37 5.82
C GLY A 236 -30.04 -37.36 6.27
N GLU A 237 -29.08 -37.07 5.42
CA GLU A 237 -27.93 -36.22 5.70
C GLU A 237 -28.26 -34.75 5.41
N THR A 238 -29.09 -34.08 6.22
CA THR A 238 -29.57 -32.70 6.01
C THR A 238 -28.46 -31.73 5.70
N ILE A 239 -27.40 -31.73 6.51
CA ILE A 239 -26.26 -30.82 6.34
C ILE A 239 -25.55 -31.06 4.99
N GLN A 240 -25.40 -32.30 4.58
CA GLN A 240 -24.76 -32.63 3.30
C GLN A 240 -25.62 -32.21 2.11
N VAL A 241 -26.93 -32.36 2.18
CA VAL A 241 -27.85 -31.83 1.16
C VAL A 241 -27.64 -30.33 0.97
N LEU A 242 -27.61 -29.57 2.08
CA LEU A 242 -27.43 -28.11 2.03
C LEU A 242 -26.06 -27.70 1.48
N LYS A 243 -25.01 -28.42 1.86
CA LYS A 243 -23.66 -28.17 1.33
C LYS A 243 -23.61 -28.38 -0.18
N VAL A 244 -24.12 -29.49 -0.67
CA VAL A 244 -24.16 -29.77 -2.11
C VAL A 244 -25.01 -28.73 -2.83
N SER A 245 -26.19 -28.39 -2.30
CA SER A 245 -27.07 -27.37 -2.88
C SER A 245 -26.39 -26.00 -2.94
N ALA A 246 -25.79 -25.58 -1.82
CA ALA A 246 -25.10 -24.30 -1.75
C ALA A 246 -23.95 -24.19 -2.75
N ARG A 247 -23.14 -25.25 -2.89
CA ARG A 247 -22.07 -25.30 -3.89
C ARG A 247 -22.62 -25.18 -5.30
N LEU A 248 -23.62 -25.98 -5.66
CA LEU A 248 -24.22 -25.96 -6.99
C LEU A 248 -24.81 -24.58 -7.36
N LEU A 249 -25.32 -23.86 -6.38
CA LEU A 249 -25.94 -22.55 -6.57
C LEU A 249 -24.93 -21.39 -6.50
N ALA A 250 -23.92 -21.49 -5.61
CA ALA A 250 -22.94 -20.42 -5.40
C ALA A 250 -21.79 -20.44 -6.41
N GLU A 251 -21.27 -21.62 -6.79
CA GLU A 251 -20.10 -21.72 -7.67
C GLU A 251 -20.27 -20.96 -8.99
N PRO A 252 -21.38 -21.09 -9.73
CA PRO A 252 -21.54 -20.35 -11.00
C PRO A 252 -21.58 -18.83 -10.82
N LYS A 253 -22.12 -18.35 -9.69
CA LYS A 253 -22.17 -16.93 -9.36
C LYS A 253 -20.79 -16.39 -9.00
N ILE A 254 -20.03 -17.15 -8.22
CA ILE A 254 -18.66 -16.82 -7.88
C ILE A 254 -17.79 -16.78 -9.14
N ASP A 255 -17.90 -17.79 -10.02
CA ASP A 255 -17.18 -17.83 -11.29
C ASP A 255 -17.54 -16.60 -12.17
N THR A 256 -18.82 -16.26 -12.29
CA THR A 256 -19.27 -15.08 -13.03
C THR A 256 -18.72 -13.78 -12.43
N ALA A 257 -18.68 -13.65 -11.11
CA ALA A 257 -18.10 -12.50 -10.43
C ALA A 257 -16.59 -12.39 -10.68
N ILE A 258 -15.86 -13.51 -10.59
CA ILE A 258 -14.42 -13.58 -10.90
C ILE A 258 -14.17 -13.17 -12.35
N ASP A 259 -14.95 -13.70 -13.29
CA ASP A 259 -14.82 -13.37 -14.71
C ASP A 259 -15.12 -11.89 -14.99
N GLY A 260 -16.13 -11.31 -14.33
CA GLY A 260 -16.43 -9.88 -14.41
C GLY A 260 -15.28 -8.99 -13.90
N VAL A 261 -14.54 -9.44 -12.87
CA VAL A 261 -13.32 -8.73 -12.45
C VAL A 261 -12.22 -8.91 -13.49
N ARG A 262 -12.03 -10.12 -14.01
CA ARG A 262 -11.00 -10.41 -15.02
C ARG A 262 -11.16 -9.61 -16.30
N GLU A 263 -12.40 -9.30 -16.71
CA GLU A 263 -12.68 -8.45 -17.88
C GLU A 263 -12.09 -7.02 -17.75
N ASN A 264 -11.92 -6.53 -16.51
CA ASN A 264 -11.34 -5.22 -16.21
C ASN A 264 -9.82 -5.27 -16.01
N LEU A 265 -9.21 -6.44 -16.12
CA LEU A 265 -7.76 -6.62 -15.98
C LEU A 265 -7.11 -6.71 -17.36
N THR A 266 -5.80 -6.51 -17.39
CA THR A 266 -5.01 -6.83 -18.58
C THR A 266 -5.07 -8.33 -18.89
N GLY A 267 -4.77 -8.73 -20.12
CA GLY A 267 -4.77 -10.14 -20.52
C GLY A 267 -3.83 -11.05 -19.70
N THR A 268 -2.96 -10.48 -18.85
CA THR A 268 -2.06 -11.16 -17.92
C THR A 268 -2.60 -11.24 -16.48
N GLY A 269 -3.84 -10.74 -16.22
CA GLY A 269 -4.43 -10.71 -14.87
C GLY A 269 -3.91 -9.58 -13.98
N GLN A 270 -3.30 -8.56 -14.57
CA GLN A 270 -2.73 -7.42 -13.89
C GLN A 270 -3.70 -6.24 -13.89
N PHE A 271 -3.78 -5.55 -12.76
CA PHE A 271 -4.51 -4.29 -12.61
C PHE A 271 -3.57 -3.12 -12.87
N ASP A 272 -3.80 -2.38 -13.96
CA ASP A 272 -2.96 -1.23 -14.34
C ASP A 272 -3.36 0.01 -13.54
N LEU A 273 -2.50 0.42 -12.61
CA LEU A 273 -2.73 1.60 -11.77
C LEU A 273 -2.66 2.92 -12.56
N ILE A 274 -1.96 2.96 -13.69
CA ILE A 274 -1.90 4.18 -14.52
C ILE A 274 -3.26 4.49 -15.12
N SER A 275 -3.94 3.49 -15.65
CA SER A 275 -5.29 3.65 -16.18
C SER A 275 -6.26 4.17 -15.13
N GLN A 276 -6.16 3.69 -13.89
CA GLN A 276 -6.99 4.15 -12.78
C GLN A 276 -6.68 5.58 -12.35
N ILE A 277 -5.39 5.95 -12.27
CA ILE A 277 -5.00 7.33 -11.95
C ILE A 277 -5.57 8.31 -12.99
N VAL A 278 -5.53 7.94 -14.25
CA VAL A 278 -6.09 8.75 -15.35
C VAL A 278 -7.61 8.87 -15.24
N GLU A 279 -8.29 7.77 -14.89
CA GLU A 279 -9.74 7.76 -14.67
C GLU A 279 -10.16 8.67 -13.50
N TRP A 280 -9.41 8.68 -12.42
CA TRP A 280 -9.66 9.53 -11.23
C TRP A 280 -9.35 11.01 -11.52
N ASP A 281 -8.29 11.31 -12.25
CA ASP A 281 -7.90 12.70 -12.57
C ASP A 281 -8.88 13.34 -13.59
N GLY A 282 -9.45 12.56 -14.50
CA GLY A 282 -10.46 12.98 -15.48
C GLY A 282 -10.01 14.04 -16.49
N ASP A 283 -8.96 14.79 -16.20
CA ASP A 283 -8.44 15.91 -16.99
C ASP A 283 -7.25 15.50 -17.89
N ARG A 284 -6.60 14.36 -17.60
CA ARG A 284 -5.40 13.88 -18.31
C ARG A 284 -5.66 12.61 -19.10
N THR A 285 -4.92 12.44 -20.18
CA THR A 285 -4.86 11.16 -20.89
C THR A 285 -3.68 10.33 -20.39
N GLU A 286 -3.74 9.01 -20.55
CA GLU A 286 -2.65 8.11 -20.20
C GLU A 286 -1.34 8.50 -20.89
N SER A 287 -1.39 8.91 -22.16
CA SER A 287 -0.21 9.37 -22.90
C SER A 287 0.40 10.66 -22.34
N GLN A 288 -0.42 11.56 -21.81
CA GLN A 288 0.06 12.78 -21.14
C GLN A 288 0.72 12.44 -19.81
N LEU A 289 0.09 11.59 -18.98
CA LEU A 289 0.67 11.15 -17.70
C LEU A 289 2.01 10.45 -17.93
N ARG A 290 2.09 9.52 -18.89
CA ARG A 290 3.36 8.85 -19.23
C ARG A 290 4.42 9.82 -19.74
N ALA A 291 4.05 10.84 -20.52
CA ALA A 291 4.98 11.87 -21.00
C ALA A 291 5.50 12.75 -19.84
N ASP A 292 4.62 13.13 -18.91
CA ASP A 292 5.00 13.91 -17.72
C ASP A 292 5.97 13.13 -16.83
N LEU A 293 5.69 11.84 -16.61
CA LEU A 293 6.57 10.95 -15.84
C LEU A 293 7.93 10.74 -16.53
N ALA A 294 7.95 10.60 -17.85
CA ALA A 294 9.19 10.51 -18.62
C ALA A 294 10.00 11.81 -18.54
N GLY A 295 9.33 12.96 -18.58
CA GLY A 295 9.96 14.27 -18.37
C GLY A 295 10.56 14.41 -16.96
N GLY A 296 9.82 13.93 -15.94
CA GLY A 296 10.30 13.87 -14.56
C GLY A 296 11.54 12.99 -14.41
N ARG A 297 11.52 11.79 -15.02
CA ARG A 297 12.65 10.85 -15.06
C ARG A 297 13.93 11.51 -15.62
N ASP A 298 13.83 12.15 -16.80
CA ASP A 298 14.97 12.81 -17.43
C ASP A 298 15.52 13.96 -16.57
N TRP A 299 14.65 14.70 -15.89
CA TRP A 299 15.07 15.76 -14.97
C TRP A 299 15.78 15.20 -13.73
N ILE A 300 15.23 14.13 -13.12
CA ILE A 300 15.79 13.48 -11.93
C ILE A 300 17.14 12.86 -12.25
N SER A 301 17.27 12.15 -13.37
CA SER A 301 18.53 11.56 -13.84
C SER A 301 19.62 12.61 -14.03
N LYS A 302 19.30 13.72 -14.70
CA LYS A 302 20.22 14.84 -14.86
C LYS A 302 20.63 15.46 -13.53
N ALA A 303 19.67 15.66 -12.63
CA ALA A 303 19.95 16.24 -11.31
C ALA A 303 20.83 15.32 -10.45
N SER A 304 20.56 14.02 -10.45
CA SER A 304 21.33 13.01 -9.70
C SER A 304 22.76 12.89 -10.23
N ASN A 305 22.93 12.67 -11.53
CA ASN A 305 24.24 12.45 -12.15
C ASN A 305 25.16 13.69 -12.08
N PHE A 306 24.60 14.90 -12.23
CA PHE A 306 25.36 16.13 -12.16
C PHE A 306 25.56 16.66 -10.73
N GLY A 307 24.59 16.42 -9.86
CA GLY A 307 24.56 17.00 -8.53
C GLY A 307 25.61 16.44 -7.59
N ASP A 308 25.80 15.13 -7.57
CA ASP A 308 26.62 14.47 -6.56
C ASP A 308 28.12 14.76 -6.73
N MET A 309 28.65 14.53 -7.90
CA MET A 309 30.09 14.76 -8.18
C MET A 309 30.45 16.25 -8.21
N THR A 310 29.60 17.08 -8.81
CA THR A 310 29.82 18.51 -8.93
C THR A 310 29.74 19.22 -7.58
N SER A 311 28.76 18.84 -6.74
CA SER A 311 28.59 19.40 -5.40
C SER A 311 29.78 19.07 -4.48
N LEU A 312 30.27 17.85 -4.53
CA LEU A 312 31.45 17.41 -3.76
C LEU A 312 32.72 18.14 -4.22
N VAL A 313 32.91 18.31 -5.53
CA VAL A 313 34.02 19.10 -6.10
C VAL A 313 33.94 20.57 -5.68
N MET A 314 32.75 21.18 -5.67
CA MET A 314 32.54 22.55 -5.20
C MET A 314 32.92 22.71 -3.73
N VAL A 315 32.52 21.80 -2.86
CA VAL A 315 32.81 21.87 -1.42
C VAL A 315 34.28 21.61 -1.14
N ILE A 316 34.85 20.51 -1.63
CA ILE A 316 36.24 20.13 -1.37
C ILE A 316 37.21 21.06 -2.12
N GLY A 317 36.95 21.27 -3.41
CA GLY A 317 37.76 22.12 -4.25
C GLY A 317 37.74 23.59 -3.79
N GLY A 318 36.56 24.12 -3.50
CA GLY A 318 36.38 25.46 -2.94
C GLY A 318 37.11 25.64 -1.62
N THR A 319 37.04 24.66 -0.73
CA THR A 319 37.75 24.64 0.57
C THR A 319 39.27 24.61 0.38
N ALA A 320 39.75 23.76 -0.52
CA ALA A 320 41.19 23.66 -0.84
C ALA A 320 41.75 24.96 -1.47
N ILE A 321 41.03 25.50 -2.46
CA ILE A 321 41.40 26.76 -3.11
C ILE A 321 41.41 27.91 -2.11
N MET A 322 40.41 28.00 -1.24
CA MET A 322 40.37 28.98 -0.16
C MET A 322 41.59 28.87 0.75
N GLY A 323 41.99 27.65 1.13
CA GLY A 323 43.21 27.40 1.90
C GLY A 323 44.47 27.91 1.16
N LEU A 324 44.61 27.65 -0.13
CA LEU A 324 45.75 28.06 -0.95
C LEU A 324 45.88 29.58 -1.08
N ILE A 325 44.78 30.34 -1.18
CA ILE A 325 44.79 31.80 -1.29
C ILE A 325 45.40 32.46 -0.05
N PHE A 326 45.22 31.83 1.13
CA PHE A 326 45.76 32.33 2.39
C PHE A 326 47.14 31.74 2.76
N PHE A 327 47.75 30.97 1.83
CA PHE A 327 49.14 30.57 1.92
C PHE A 327 50.03 31.83 1.80
N PRO A 328 51.19 32.02 2.49
CA PRO A 328 52.02 30.97 3.14
C PRO A 328 51.79 30.79 4.65
N THR A 329 50.81 31.44 5.25
CA THR A 329 50.58 31.27 6.71
C THR A 329 49.72 30.07 6.98
N LEU A 330 50.25 29.04 7.64
CA LEU A 330 49.51 27.82 8.02
C LEU A 330 48.21 28.16 8.79
N SER A 331 48.28 29.17 9.66
CA SER A 331 47.12 29.65 10.41
C SER A 331 46.06 30.27 9.48
N GLY A 332 46.42 31.08 8.48
CA GLY A 332 45.50 31.63 7.51
C GLY A 332 44.88 30.58 6.62
N MET A 333 45.72 29.62 6.16
CA MET A 333 45.30 28.49 5.33
C MET A 333 44.20 27.62 5.97
N LEU A 334 44.21 27.47 7.30
CA LEU A 334 43.24 26.63 8.02
C LEU A 334 42.08 27.46 8.60
N ARG A 335 42.31 28.71 8.96
CA ARG A 335 41.31 29.55 9.63
C ARG A 335 40.12 29.89 8.72
N TRP A 336 40.39 30.35 7.51
CA TRP A 336 39.32 30.80 6.59
C TRP A 336 38.45 29.64 6.11
N PRO A 337 39.00 28.50 5.62
CA PRO A 337 38.21 27.34 5.32
C PRO A 337 37.45 26.83 6.54
N GLY A 338 38.11 26.72 7.71
CA GLY A 338 37.47 26.24 8.95
C GLY A 338 36.25 27.11 9.36
N THR A 339 36.42 28.46 9.27
CA THR A 339 35.28 29.37 9.56
C THR A 339 34.15 29.22 8.55
N THR A 340 34.46 29.06 7.26
CA THR A 340 33.46 28.83 6.21
C THR A 340 32.68 27.55 6.46
N LEU A 341 33.36 26.43 6.76
CA LEU A 341 32.72 25.16 7.05
C LEU A 341 31.85 25.21 8.33
N ILE A 342 32.29 25.92 9.37
CA ILE A 342 31.48 26.12 10.59
C ILE A 342 30.22 26.91 10.30
N ILE A 343 30.31 28.00 9.55
CA ILE A 343 29.16 28.85 9.21
C ILE A 343 28.19 28.06 8.35
N THR A 344 28.66 27.40 7.30
CA THR A 344 27.85 26.62 6.38
C THR A 344 27.24 25.41 7.10
N GLY A 345 28.03 24.59 7.78
CA GLY A 345 27.55 23.43 8.53
C GLY A 345 26.61 23.80 9.66
N GLY A 346 26.91 24.89 10.40
CA GLY A 346 26.04 25.40 11.47
C GLY A 346 24.71 25.91 10.97
N PHE A 347 24.70 26.63 9.83
CA PHE A 347 23.48 27.10 9.19
C PHE A 347 22.59 25.92 8.78
N PHE A 348 23.10 24.95 8.03
CA PHE A 348 22.33 23.82 7.57
C PHE A 348 21.93 22.85 8.69
N PHE A 349 22.74 22.76 9.76
CA PHE A 349 22.35 22.05 10.97
C PHE A 349 21.11 22.71 11.63
N ALA A 350 21.11 24.04 11.77
CA ALA A 350 19.97 24.75 12.33
C ALA A 350 18.72 24.62 11.44
N VAL A 351 18.89 24.75 10.12
CA VAL A 351 17.80 24.56 9.14
C VAL A 351 17.27 23.11 9.22
N GLY A 352 18.17 22.10 9.27
CA GLY A 352 17.80 20.70 9.39
C GLY A 352 17.01 20.42 10.68
N LYS A 353 17.41 21.02 11.81
CA LYS A 353 16.64 20.89 13.08
C LYS A 353 15.27 21.53 13.02
N ILE A 354 15.13 22.68 12.38
CA ILE A 354 13.83 23.31 12.17
C ILE A 354 12.99 22.46 11.23
N ALA A 355 13.57 21.93 10.15
CA ALA A 355 12.89 21.08 9.19
C ALA A 355 12.38 19.79 9.83
N GLN A 356 13.15 19.15 10.72
CA GLN A 356 12.70 17.95 11.46
C GLN A 356 11.41 18.15 12.24
N SER A 357 11.12 19.35 12.73
CA SER A 357 9.87 19.65 13.46
C SER A 357 8.77 20.17 12.55
N LYS A 358 9.11 20.91 11.49
CA LYS A 358 8.13 21.63 10.68
C LYS A 358 7.69 20.91 9.41
N VAL A 359 8.53 20.07 8.85
CA VAL A 359 8.17 19.32 7.63
C VAL A 359 7.11 18.24 7.93
N PRO A 360 7.26 17.39 8.97
CA PRO A 360 6.22 16.45 9.34
C PRO A 360 4.87 17.13 9.65
N GLU A 361 4.88 18.23 10.43
CA GLU A 361 3.69 19.01 10.75
C GLU A 361 3.01 19.57 9.47
N ALA A 362 3.79 20.15 8.56
CA ALA A 362 3.27 20.69 7.32
C ALA A 362 2.73 19.60 6.36
N LEU A 363 3.32 18.40 6.36
CA LEU A 363 2.82 17.28 5.58
C LEU A 363 1.50 16.73 6.15
N SER A 364 1.41 16.61 7.48
CA SER A 364 0.16 16.25 8.18
C SER A 364 -0.96 17.22 7.84
N ASP A 365 -0.73 18.53 8.03
CA ASP A 365 -1.72 19.58 7.73
C ASP A 365 -2.14 19.57 6.25
N ALA A 366 -1.20 19.38 5.34
CA ALA A 366 -1.49 19.32 3.91
C ALA A 366 -2.31 18.10 3.54
N TRP A 367 -2.04 16.94 4.17
CA TRP A 367 -2.79 15.71 3.95
C TRP A 367 -4.21 15.83 4.51
N GLU A 368 -4.38 16.26 5.77
CA GLU A 368 -5.67 16.48 6.39
C GLU A 368 -6.53 17.46 5.57
N THR A 369 -5.93 18.59 5.13
CA THR A 369 -6.62 19.55 4.25
C THR A 369 -7.03 18.94 2.91
N SER A 370 -6.26 18.00 2.40
CA SER A 370 -6.56 17.31 1.13
C SER A 370 -7.63 16.24 1.32
N ALA A 371 -7.56 15.48 2.40
CA ALA A 371 -8.58 14.50 2.78
C ALA A 371 -9.95 15.16 3.01
N ASP A 372 -9.98 16.31 3.69
CA ASP A 372 -11.21 17.09 3.91
C ASP A 372 -11.88 17.60 2.61
N ARG A 373 -11.11 17.73 1.53
CA ARG A 373 -11.64 18.15 0.21
C ARG A 373 -12.25 16.99 -0.59
N VAL A 374 -11.82 15.79 -0.28
CA VAL A 374 -12.37 14.57 -0.90
C VAL A 374 -13.48 14.09 0.00
N SER A 375 -14.73 14.31 -0.40
CA SER A 375 -15.88 13.78 0.33
C SER A 375 -15.75 12.26 0.44
N ASP A 376 -15.98 11.74 1.65
CA ASP A 376 -16.05 10.31 1.95
C ASP A 376 -14.69 9.56 2.12
N VAL A 377 -13.60 10.25 2.49
CA VAL A 377 -12.38 9.57 2.94
C VAL A 377 -12.54 9.14 4.40
N PRO A 378 -12.51 7.82 4.70
CA PRO A 378 -12.65 7.35 6.08
C PRO A 378 -11.55 7.89 7.00
N PRO A 379 -11.86 8.21 8.27
CA PRO A 379 -10.86 8.71 9.23
C PRO A 379 -9.64 7.81 9.37
N ALA A 380 -9.83 6.50 9.37
CA ALA A 380 -8.73 5.53 9.47
C ALA A 380 -7.75 5.59 8.27
N VAL A 381 -8.24 5.95 7.06
CA VAL A 381 -7.37 6.20 5.88
C VAL A 381 -6.58 7.49 6.08
N THR A 382 -7.23 8.52 6.62
CA THR A 382 -6.59 9.81 6.89
C THR A 382 -5.49 9.64 7.93
N ASP A 383 -5.75 8.92 9.02
CA ASP A 383 -4.79 8.65 10.08
C ASP A 383 -3.58 7.84 9.57
N LEU A 384 -3.82 6.75 8.83
CA LEU A 384 -2.76 5.94 8.25
C LEU A 384 -1.92 6.75 7.26
N GLY A 385 -2.55 7.54 6.39
CA GLY A 385 -1.86 8.41 5.45
C GLY A 385 -1.02 9.47 6.14
N THR A 386 -1.53 10.07 7.23
CA THR A 386 -0.80 11.03 8.06
C THR A 386 0.45 10.40 8.67
N ASP A 387 0.36 9.22 9.29
CA ASP A 387 1.49 8.54 9.90
C ASP A 387 2.57 8.22 8.86
N ILE A 388 2.20 7.69 7.70
CA ILE A 388 3.11 7.40 6.60
C ILE A 388 3.82 8.68 6.10
N LEU A 389 3.08 9.77 5.88
CA LEU A 389 3.66 11.03 5.41
C LEU A 389 4.56 11.70 6.44
N VAL A 390 4.19 11.66 7.72
CA VAL A 390 5.03 12.14 8.84
C VAL A 390 6.32 11.33 8.92
N SER A 391 6.24 10.00 8.78
CA SER A 391 7.39 9.12 8.77
C SER A 391 8.31 9.40 7.57
N PHE A 392 7.78 9.57 6.37
CA PHE A 392 8.55 10.01 5.20
C PHE A 392 9.22 11.37 5.42
N GLY A 393 8.47 12.34 5.92
CA GLY A 393 8.98 13.69 6.21
C GLY A 393 10.12 13.68 7.23
N SER A 394 9.98 12.90 8.30
CA SER A 394 11.03 12.76 9.31
C SER A 394 12.31 12.13 8.75
N GLN A 395 12.19 11.05 7.98
CA GLN A 395 13.32 10.38 7.36
C GLN A 395 14.03 11.27 6.33
N LEU A 396 13.30 12.05 5.53
CA LEU A 396 13.90 13.01 4.59
C LEU A 396 14.68 14.11 5.31
N THR A 397 14.16 14.61 6.43
CA THR A 397 14.79 15.70 7.19
C THR A 397 15.98 15.24 8.03
N ASP A 398 15.98 14.00 8.52
CA ASP A 398 17.10 13.41 9.25
C ASP A 398 18.40 13.40 8.44
N GLY A 399 18.28 13.20 7.15
CA GLY A 399 19.42 13.22 6.24
C GLY A 399 20.14 14.56 6.11
N PHE A 400 19.52 15.67 6.53
CA PHE A 400 20.18 16.99 6.51
C PHE A 400 21.10 17.21 7.73
N VAL A 401 20.79 16.59 8.86
CA VAL A 401 21.48 16.84 10.13
C VAL A 401 22.86 16.21 10.17
N ALA A 402 22.98 14.94 9.80
CA ALA A 402 24.23 14.19 9.91
C ALA A 402 25.39 14.77 9.05
N PRO A 403 25.20 15.08 7.74
CA PRO A 403 26.24 15.74 6.94
C PRO A 403 26.60 17.13 7.45
N SER A 404 25.61 17.88 7.97
CA SER A 404 25.84 19.22 8.51
C SER A 404 26.70 19.19 9.78
N ILE A 405 26.47 18.23 10.68
CA ILE A 405 27.35 17.98 11.84
C ILE A 405 28.75 17.60 11.40
N THR A 406 28.88 16.73 10.41
CA THR A 406 30.17 16.31 9.86
C THR A 406 30.95 17.52 9.35
N MET A 407 30.32 18.36 8.53
CA MET A 407 30.90 19.58 7.99
C MET A 407 31.31 20.55 9.11
N LEU A 408 30.47 20.75 10.10
CA LEU A 408 30.74 21.60 11.26
C LEU A 408 31.93 21.06 12.07
N THR A 409 32.01 19.75 12.29
CA THR A 409 33.09 19.10 13.01
C THR A 409 34.43 19.26 12.28
N PHE A 410 34.46 19.07 10.97
CA PHE A 410 35.63 19.35 10.16
C PHE A 410 36.07 20.82 10.26
N GLY A 411 35.13 21.76 10.21
CA GLY A 411 35.39 23.17 10.39
C GLY A 411 36.01 23.49 11.74
N VAL A 412 35.48 22.91 12.81
CA VAL A 412 36.03 23.05 14.18
C VAL A 412 37.43 22.46 14.27
N MET A 413 37.69 21.29 13.67
CA MET A 413 39.02 20.69 13.62
C MET A 413 40.06 21.63 12.92
N LEU A 414 39.72 22.15 11.75
CA LEU A 414 40.62 23.08 11.03
C LEU A 414 40.86 24.35 11.83
N LEU A 415 39.86 24.90 12.46
CA LEU A 415 39.99 26.10 13.28
C LEU A 415 40.87 25.84 14.53
N SER A 416 40.64 24.75 15.24
CA SER A 416 41.42 24.33 16.39
C SER A 416 42.89 24.09 16.05
N THR A 417 43.14 23.44 14.91
CA THR A 417 44.53 23.25 14.38
C THR A 417 45.18 24.59 14.04
N SER A 418 44.41 25.53 13.49
CA SER A 418 44.89 26.90 13.21
C SER A 418 45.35 27.60 14.50
N PHE A 419 44.55 27.57 15.56
CA PHE A 419 44.89 28.15 16.85
C PHE A 419 46.08 27.45 17.50
N SER A 420 46.12 26.12 17.49
CA SER A 420 47.27 25.36 17.99
C SER A 420 48.56 25.73 17.28
N SER A 421 48.53 25.95 15.96
CA SER A 421 49.72 26.38 15.18
C SER A 421 50.23 27.76 15.59
N ILE A 422 49.37 28.68 16.01
CA ILE A 422 49.73 30.02 16.48
C ILE A 422 50.42 29.88 17.87
N ILE A 423 49.88 29.06 18.76
CA ILE A 423 50.42 28.81 20.09
C ILE A 423 51.81 28.13 19.97
N LEU A 424 51.90 27.09 19.12
CA LEU A 424 53.15 26.36 18.91
C LEU A 424 54.30 27.25 18.40
N LYS A 425 54.02 28.18 17.46
CA LYS A 425 54.97 29.19 16.97
C LYS A 425 55.47 30.11 18.07
N ARG A 426 54.69 30.30 19.14
CA ARG A 426 55.08 31.13 20.30
C ARG A 426 56.04 30.42 21.22
N PHE A 427 55.98 29.10 21.28
CA PHE A 427 56.81 28.28 22.19
C PHE A 427 58.01 27.63 21.52
N ILE A 428 57.99 27.44 20.18
CA ILE A 428 59.07 26.82 19.42
C ILE A 428 59.64 27.83 18.41
N PRO A 429 60.75 28.56 18.76
CA PRO A 429 61.28 29.61 17.86
C PRO A 429 61.88 29.08 16.55
N VAL A 430 62.11 27.74 16.45
CA VAL A 430 62.61 27.09 15.21
C VAL A 430 61.57 27.06 14.06
N LEU A 431 60.28 27.31 14.36
CA LEU A 431 59.19 27.32 13.40
C LEU A 431 58.85 28.76 12.88
N LYS A 432 59.69 29.75 13.18
CA LYS A 432 59.63 31.09 12.59
C LYS A 432 60.25 31.02 11.19
#